data_397b6e7a9ce742347b42880cd3bda9a9
#
_entry.id   397b6e7a9ce742347b42880cd3bda9a9
#
_cell.length_a   1.000
_cell.length_b   1.000
_cell.length_c   1.000
_cell.angle_alpha   90.00
_cell.angle_beta   90.00
_cell.angle_gamma   90.00
#
_symmetry.space_group_name_H-M   'P 1'
#
loop_
_entity.id
_entity.type
_entity.pdbx_description
1 polymer ?
#
loop_
_entity_poly.entity_id
_entity_poly.type
_entity_poly.pdbx_seq_one_letter_code
_entity_poly.pdbx_strand_id
1 'polypeptide(L)'
;MKKINKTLKAAKVSRRSVLKGAAATGAAAAIGPWYIPNAFAAPVVNVLMWGEYLPDSVVADFKAKTGITVNHTKIGDNGEIISKMKAGGGAGYDLASPTNMRALQWADLGVLAPFDMNRINTSAVNPGMLAVGERDWNFGGKGSHWVPQLWGTESISWRTDKWQPDGLPSFGDIWEPNPGIDGAFMMGRTYSMMTGCGIWMHHQGKMDFWSSYNDEDTMRKNWETITDYCISKKGNLVKFCLVPILRNKDSHLMVLS
;
A
#
# COMPACT_ATOMS: atom_id res chain seq x y z
N MET A 1 -40.56 36.77 -45.14
CA MET A 1 -40.51 36.08 -43.80
C MET A 1 -39.09 35.67 -43.51
N LYS A 2 -38.34 36.40 -42.69
CA LYS A 2 -36.94 36.09 -42.28
C LYS A 2 -36.99 35.33 -40.94
N LYS A 3 -36.52 34.06 -40.93
CA LYS A 3 -36.33 33.28 -39.70
C LYS A 3 -35.04 33.71 -39.02
N ILE A 4 -35.15 34.21 -37.81
CA ILE A 4 -34.02 34.54 -36.93
C ILE A 4 -33.70 33.29 -36.12
N ASN A 5 -32.59 32.58 -36.42
CA ASN A 5 -32.02 31.53 -35.59
C ASN A 5 -31.12 32.19 -34.52
N LYS A 6 -31.59 32.31 -33.30
CA LYS A 6 -30.74 32.66 -32.14
C LYS A 6 -30.16 31.39 -31.53
N THR A 7 -28.90 31.16 -31.79
CA THR A 7 -28.10 30.12 -31.09
C THR A 7 -27.71 30.65 -29.70
N LEU A 8 -28.31 30.11 -28.65
CA LEU A 8 -27.92 30.40 -27.30
C LEU A 8 -26.57 29.71 -26.99
N LYS A 9 -25.49 30.48 -26.91
CA LYS A 9 -24.21 30.01 -26.41
C LYS A 9 -24.32 29.84 -24.87
N ALA A 10 -24.16 28.59 -24.38
CA ALA A 10 -24.04 28.32 -22.97
C ALA A 10 -22.79 28.99 -22.41
N ALA A 11 -22.98 29.94 -21.50
CA ALA A 11 -21.88 30.62 -20.81
C ALA A 11 -21.22 29.64 -19.83
N LYS A 12 -19.94 29.39 -19.98
CA LYS A 12 -19.13 28.65 -18.99
C LYS A 12 -19.00 29.46 -17.72
N VAL A 13 -19.73 29.09 -16.70
CA VAL A 13 -19.63 29.73 -15.37
C VAL A 13 -18.32 29.23 -14.71
N SER A 14 -17.36 30.12 -14.47
CA SER A 14 -16.11 29.76 -13.79
C SER A 14 -16.32 29.73 -12.27
N ARG A 15 -15.54 28.85 -11.57
CA ARG A 15 -15.59 28.78 -10.09
C ARG A 15 -15.38 30.13 -9.40
N ARG A 16 -14.63 31.03 -10.03
CA ARG A 16 -14.36 32.38 -9.55
C ARG A 16 -15.59 33.30 -9.67
N SER A 17 -16.48 33.04 -10.64
CA SER A 17 -17.74 33.80 -10.80
C SER A 17 -18.77 33.40 -9.76
N VAL A 18 -18.79 32.15 -9.32
CA VAL A 18 -19.68 31.66 -8.25
C VAL A 18 -19.29 32.29 -6.91
N LEU A 19 -18.00 32.37 -6.62
CA LEU A 19 -17.50 33.00 -5.38
C LEU A 19 -17.73 34.52 -5.34
N LYS A 20 -17.68 35.22 -6.45
CA LYS A 20 -18.00 36.66 -6.53
C LYS A 20 -19.49 36.92 -6.41
N GLY A 21 -20.34 36.00 -6.87
CA GLY A 21 -21.79 36.11 -6.73
C GLY A 21 -22.24 35.92 -5.27
N ALA A 22 -21.57 35.06 -4.51
CA ALA A 22 -21.88 34.84 -3.09
C ALA A 22 -21.51 36.04 -2.18
N ALA A 23 -20.52 36.86 -2.59
CA ALA A 23 -20.12 38.03 -1.82
C ALA A 23 -21.07 39.27 -2.03
N ALA A 24 -21.88 39.29 -3.08
CA ALA A 24 -22.75 40.40 -3.40
C ALA A 24 -24.17 40.29 -2.81
N THR A 25 -24.53 39.12 -2.23
CA THR A 25 -25.85 38.87 -1.62
C THR A 25 -25.87 38.95 -0.09
N GLY A 26 -24.81 39.46 0.53
CA GLY A 26 -24.66 39.57 1.99
C GLY A 26 -25.46 40.65 2.70
N ALA A 27 -26.47 41.27 2.10
CA ALA A 27 -27.20 42.41 2.69
C ALA A 27 -28.74 42.23 2.75
N ALA A 28 -29.25 40.99 2.76
CA ALA A 28 -30.69 40.77 2.94
C ALA A 28 -30.96 39.45 3.71
N ALA A 29 -30.43 39.34 4.93
CA ALA A 29 -30.71 38.19 5.80
C ALA A 29 -31.18 38.69 7.18
N ALA A 30 -32.31 39.32 7.22
CA ALA A 30 -33.07 39.56 8.45
C ALA A 30 -34.53 39.18 8.22
N ILE A 31 -34.83 37.88 8.07
CA ILE A 31 -36.18 37.34 8.32
C ILE A 31 -36.06 35.79 8.43
N GLY A 32 -36.25 35.25 9.64
CA GLY A 32 -36.70 33.90 9.93
C GLY A 32 -35.63 32.79 9.90
N PRO A 33 -35.82 31.72 10.68
CA PRO A 33 -34.93 30.55 10.64
C PRO A 33 -35.19 29.81 9.33
N TRP A 34 -34.31 30.03 8.35
CA TRP A 34 -34.28 29.20 7.17
C TRP A 34 -33.67 27.85 7.59
N TYR A 35 -34.55 26.93 7.88
CA TYR A 35 -34.20 25.52 7.93
C TYR A 35 -33.81 25.09 6.49
N ILE A 36 -32.55 25.13 6.19
CA ILE A 36 -32.00 24.48 4.99
C ILE A 36 -31.88 22.99 5.34
N PRO A 37 -32.80 22.13 4.88
CA PRO A 37 -32.64 20.72 5.12
C PRO A 37 -31.40 20.26 4.34
N ASN A 38 -30.35 19.81 5.07
CA ASN A 38 -29.22 19.01 4.62
C ASN A 38 -28.98 18.94 3.11
N ALA A 39 -28.49 20.00 2.52
CA ALA A 39 -28.00 19.97 1.14
C ALA A 39 -26.50 19.68 1.04
N PHE A 40 -25.89 19.24 2.13
CA PHE A 40 -24.52 18.69 2.05
C PHE A 40 -24.65 17.19 1.81
N ALA A 41 -24.22 16.75 0.62
CA ALA A 41 -23.97 15.33 0.40
C ALA A 41 -23.12 14.80 1.56
N ALA A 42 -23.51 13.66 2.14
CA ALA A 42 -22.74 13.07 3.22
C ALA A 42 -21.26 13.01 2.80
N PRO A 43 -20.34 13.43 3.67
CA PRO A 43 -18.93 13.43 3.32
C PRO A 43 -18.47 12.03 2.93
N VAL A 44 -17.67 11.95 1.86
CA VAL A 44 -17.18 10.70 1.29
C VAL A 44 -15.66 10.72 1.30
N VAL A 45 -15.05 9.63 1.68
CA VAL A 45 -13.61 9.38 1.59
C VAL A 45 -13.36 8.21 0.64
N ASN A 46 -12.56 8.45 -0.39
CA ASN A 46 -12.17 7.45 -1.37
C ASN A 46 -10.82 6.87 -0.99
N VAL A 47 -10.78 5.57 -0.69
CA VAL A 47 -9.60 4.87 -0.19
C VAL A 47 -9.15 3.82 -1.20
N LEU A 48 -7.88 3.89 -1.59
CA LEU A 48 -7.21 2.91 -2.43
C LEU A 48 -6.33 2.02 -1.54
N MET A 49 -6.80 0.81 -1.23
CA MET A 49 -6.19 -0.04 -0.20
C MET A 49 -6.32 -1.52 -0.53
N TRP A 50 -5.45 -2.33 0.07
CA TRP A 50 -5.52 -3.79 0.03
C TRP A 50 -6.89 -4.30 0.51
N GLY A 51 -7.40 -5.32 -0.18
CA GLY A 51 -8.77 -5.79 0.02
C GLY A 51 -9.07 -6.23 1.44
N GLU A 52 -8.13 -6.91 2.08
CA GLU A 52 -8.27 -7.49 3.41
C GLU A 52 -7.98 -6.52 4.55
N TYR A 53 -7.38 -5.35 4.26
CA TYR A 53 -6.91 -4.41 5.30
C TYR A 53 -7.99 -3.45 5.78
N LEU A 54 -9.13 -3.42 5.12
CA LEU A 54 -10.27 -2.62 5.51
C LEU A 54 -11.56 -3.47 5.47
N PRO A 55 -11.84 -4.24 6.52
CA PRO A 55 -13.05 -5.05 6.64
C PRO A 55 -14.32 -4.21 6.57
N ASP A 56 -15.38 -4.76 5.99
CA ASP A 56 -16.67 -4.07 5.85
C ASP A 56 -17.27 -3.66 7.20
N SER A 57 -17.00 -4.43 8.27
CA SER A 57 -17.40 -4.08 9.65
C SER A 57 -16.75 -2.77 10.12
N VAL A 58 -15.46 -2.58 9.84
CA VAL A 58 -14.74 -1.34 10.20
C VAL A 58 -15.29 -0.14 9.41
N VAL A 59 -15.60 -0.32 8.14
CA VAL A 59 -16.23 0.71 7.31
C VAL A 59 -17.62 1.08 7.85
N ALA A 60 -18.43 0.10 8.23
CA ALA A 60 -19.75 0.31 8.81
C ALA A 60 -19.68 1.06 10.15
N ASP A 61 -18.79 0.64 11.04
CA ASP A 61 -18.56 1.29 12.33
C ASP A 61 -18.08 2.75 12.18
N PHE A 62 -17.15 2.98 11.24
CA PHE A 62 -16.67 4.32 10.95
C PHE A 62 -17.79 5.23 10.47
N LYS A 63 -18.62 4.74 9.55
CA LYS A 63 -19.78 5.47 9.06
C LYS A 63 -20.79 5.75 10.17
N ALA A 64 -21.06 4.78 11.03
CA ALA A 64 -21.98 4.95 12.16
C ALA A 64 -21.49 6.02 13.16
N LYS A 65 -20.18 6.08 13.40
CA LYS A 65 -19.58 7.03 14.34
C LYS A 65 -19.36 8.45 13.77
N THR A 66 -19.14 8.57 12.47
CA THR A 66 -18.71 9.83 11.86
C THR A 66 -19.71 10.42 10.85
N GLY A 67 -20.63 9.61 10.34
CA GLY A 67 -21.49 9.97 9.20
C GLY A 67 -20.77 9.96 7.85
N ILE A 68 -19.45 9.65 7.81
CA ILE A 68 -18.64 9.66 6.61
C ILE A 68 -18.78 8.32 5.89
N THR A 69 -19.04 8.36 4.58
CA THR A 69 -19.05 7.17 3.74
C THR A 69 -17.64 6.89 3.21
N VAL A 70 -17.20 5.67 3.29
CA VAL A 70 -15.91 5.22 2.73
C VAL A 70 -16.16 4.43 1.45
N ASN A 71 -15.58 4.90 0.35
CA ASN A 71 -15.51 4.16 -0.91
C ASN A 71 -14.15 3.44 -0.97
N HIS A 72 -14.18 2.14 -0.78
CA HIS A 72 -12.97 1.31 -0.79
C HIS A 72 -12.72 0.72 -2.19
N THR A 73 -11.70 1.23 -2.88
CA THR A 73 -11.16 0.60 -4.09
C THR A 73 -10.13 -0.44 -3.65
N LYS A 74 -10.49 -1.72 -3.79
CA LYS A 74 -9.64 -2.85 -3.40
C LYS A 74 -8.54 -3.08 -4.44
N ILE A 75 -7.33 -3.35 -3.95
CA ILE A 75 -6.16 -3.67 -4.78
C ILE A 75 -5.52 -4.98 -4.31
N GLY A 76 -4.73 -5.59 -5.18
CA GLY A 76 -4.02 -6.84 -4.93
C GLY A 76 -2.50 -6.71 -4.83
N ASP A 77 -1.91 -5.62 -5.33
CA ASP A 77 -0.47 -5.40 -5.28
C ASP A 77 -0.09 -3.91 -5.31
N ASN A 78 1.18 -3.62 -4.96
CA ASN A 78 1.70 -2.25 -4.95
C ASN A 78 1.84 -1.61 -6.34
N GLY A 79 2.02 -2.40 -7.38
CA GLY A 79 2.11 -1.91 -8.75
C GLY A 79 0.77 -1.36 -9.22
N GLU A 80 -0.33 -2.00 -8.81
CA GLU A 80 -1.69 -1.53 -9.08
C GLU A 80 -1.97 -0.17 -8.43
N ILE A 81 -1.57 0.03 -7.14
CA ILE A 81 -1.71 1.33 -6.47
C ILE A 81 -0.98 2.41 -7.27
N ILE A 82 0.29 2.20 -7.57
CA ILE A 82 1.11 3.17 -8.28
C ILE A 82 0.54 3.48 -9.66
N SER A 83 0.10 2.45 -10.40
CA SER A 83 -0.46 2.62 -11.73
C SER A 83 -1.74 3.45 -11.72
N LYS A 84 -2.65 3.20 -10.77
CA LYS A 84 -3.88 3.97 -10.59
C LYS A 84 -3.59 5.44 -10.21
N MET A 85 -2.64 5.65 -9.31
CA MET A 85 -2.25 7.00 -8.88
C MET A 85 -1.58 7.78 -10.01
N LYS A 86 -0.69 7.14 -10.81
CA LYS A 86 -0.08 7.75 -12.01
C LYS A 86 -1.12 8.13 -13.05
N ALA A 87 -2.04 7.22 -13.37
CA ALA A 87 -3.06 7.45 -14.40
C ALA A 87 -3.98 8.65 -14.08
N GLY A 88 -4.29 8.85 -12.81
CA GLY A 88 -5.17 9.92 -12.35
C GLY A 88 -4.44 11.17 -11.83
N GLY A 89 -3.10 11.19 -11.77
CA GLY A 89 -2.35 12.27 -11.10
C GLY A 89 -2.78 12.44 -9.63
N GLY A 90 -3.15 11.35 -8.96
CA GLY A 90 -3.70 11.34 -7.61
C GLY A 90 -5.20 11.68 -7.51
N ALA A 91 -5.84 12.08 -8.60
CA ALA A 91 -7.26 12.43 -8.58
C ALA A 91 -8.15 11.21 -8.33
N GLY A 92 -9.22 11.43 -7.56
CA GLY A 92 -10.21 10.39 -7.27
C GLY A 92 -9.95 9.56 -6.03
N TYR A 93 -8.80 9.73 -5.38
CA TYR A 93 -8.48 9.10 -4.10
C TYR A 93 -8.04 10.14 -3.07
N ASP A 94 -8.57 10.00 -1.86
CA ASP A 94 -8.20 10.83 -0.71
C ASP A 94 -7.09 10.17 0.10
N LEU A 95 -7.06 8.83 0.12
CA LEU A 95 -6.06 8.03 0.81
C LEU A 95 -5.61 6.85 -0.08
N ALA A 96 -4.32 6.54 -0.01
CA ALA A 96 -3.75 5.34 -0.61
C ALA A 96 -2.91 4.57 0.43
N SER A 97 -2.89 3.23 0.35
CA SER A 97 -2.18 2.39 1.31
C SER A 97 -1.05 1.59 0.65
N PRO A 98 0.06 2.26 0.28
CA PRO A 98 1.26 1.57 -0.18
C PRO A 98 2.03 0.94 0.97
N THR A 99 2.85 -0.08 0.69
CA THR A 99 3.80 -0.58 1.68
C THR A 99 4.96 0.41 1.88
N ASN A 100 5.49 0.45 3.10
CA ASN A 100 6.56 1.37 3.49
C ASN A 100 7.81 1.30 2.60
N MET A 101 8.19 0.12 2.12
CA MET A 101 9.35 -0.10 1.26
C MET A 101 9.25 0.55 -0.14
N ARG A 102 8.13 1.17 -0.46
CA ARG A 102 7.90 1.81 -1.77
C ARG A 102 8.13 3.31 -1.78
N ALA A 103 8.65 3.89 -0.70
CA ALA A 103 8.79 5.33 -0.52
C ALA A 103 9.44 6.03 -1.72
N LEU A 104 10.57 5.52 -2.23
CA LEU A 104 11.27 6.12 -3.37
C LEU A 104 10.41 6.22 -4.63
N GLN A 105 9.56 5.23 -4.88
CA GLN A 105 8.65 5.24 -6.04
C GLN A 105 7.54 6.30 -5.91
N TRP A 106 7.20 6.72 -4.70
CA TRP A 106 6.17 7.70 -4.42
C TRP A 106 6.70 9.12 -4.34
N ALA A 107 7.96 9.29 -3.94
CA ALA A 107 8.61 10.59 -3.89
C ALA A 107 8.54 11.32 -5.23
N ASP A 108 8.86 10.61 -6.32
CA ASP A 108 8.89 11.15 -7.68
C ASP A 108 7.49 11.43 -8.25
N LEU A 109 6.45 10.82 -7.71
CA LEU A 109 5.09 11.03 -8.22
C LEU A 109 4.53 12.41 -7.87
N GLY A 110 4.96 12.99 -6.74
CA GLY A 110 4.51 14.32 -6.30
C GLY A 110 3.00 14.44 -6.03
N VAL A 111 2.30 13.32 -5.83
CA VAL A 111 0.82 13.29 -5.68
C VAL A 111 0.36 13.22 -4.22
N LEU A 112 1.28 13.04 -3.29
CA LEU A 112 0.98 12.93 -1.87
C LEU A 112 1.12 14.28 -1.17
N ALA A 113 0.25 14.53 -0.20
CA ALA A 113 0.37 15.62 0.76
C ALA A 113 0.85 15.07 2.12
N PRO A 114 1.64 15.84 2.88
CA PRO A 114 2.04 15.43 4.22
C PRO A 114 0.83 15.39 5.15
N PHE A 115 0.87 14.49 6.12
CA PHE A 115 -0.11 14.43 7.20
C PHE A 115 0.14 15.53 8.24
N ASP A 116 -0.92 16.13 8.75
CA ASP A 116 -0.86 16.91 9.99
C ASP A 116 -0.85 15.95 11.19
N MET A 117 0.34 15.57 11.63
CA MET A 117 0.54 14.59 12.70
C MET A 117 -0.06 15.05 14.04
N ASN A 118 -0.28 16.36 14.26
CA ASN A 118 -0.94 16.86 15.45
C ASN A 118 -2.44 16.49 15.53
N ARG A 119 -3.04 16.14 14.39
CA ARG A 119 -4.43 15.72 14.28
C ARG A 119 -4.62 14.22 14.34
N ILE A 120 -3.52 13.45 14.39
CA ILE A 120 -3.56 11.99 14.38
C ILE A 120 -3.22 11.48 15.79
N ASN A 121 -4.10 10.67 16.36
CA ASN A 121 -3.78 10.00 17.60
C ASN A 121 -2.83 8.83 17.34
N THR A 122 -1.56 9.03 17.65
CA THR A 122 -0.50 8.03 17.46
C THR A 122 -0.15 7.24 18.73
N SER A 123 -0.88 7.47 19.83
CA SER A 123 -0.55 6.87 21.15
C SER A 123 -0.53 5.33 21.16
N ALA A 124 -1.32 4.71 20.27
CA ALA A 124 -1.37 3.24 20.13
C ALA A 124 -0.47 2.72 18.99
N VAL A 125 0.26 3.59 18.30
CA VAL A 125 1.11 3.20 17.16
C VAL A 125 2.52 2.93 17.68
N ASN A 126 3.13 1.83 17.20
CA ASN A 126 4.51 1.50 17.55
C ASN A 126 5.46 2.64 17.12
N PRO A 127 6.27 3.21 18.02
CA PRO A 127 7.17 4.33 17.72
C PRO A 127 8.17 4.03 16.60
N GLY A 128 8.67 2.78 16.51
CA GLY A 128 9.56 2.37 15.42
C GLY A 128 8.89 2.43 14.05
N MET A 129 7.59 2.14 13.98
CA MET A 129 6.82 2.25 12.74
C MET A 129 6.55 3.72 12.37
N LEU A 130 6.30 4.59 13.34
CA LEU A 130 6.18 6.02 13.11
C LEU A 130 7.49 6.62 12.58
N ALA A 131 8.61 6.20 13.14
CA ALA A 131 9.93 6.65 12.69
C ALA A 131 10.21 6.32 11.20
N VAL A 132 9.63 5.26 10.65
CA VAL A 132 9.71 4.94 9.22
C VAL A 132 9.07 6.05 8.38
N GLY A 133 7.92 6.57 8.79
CA GLY A 133 7.27 7.68 8.11
C GLY A 133 8.13 8.93 8.07
N GLU A 134 8.74 9.28 9.20
CA GLU A 134 9.60 10.46 9.30
C GLU A 134 10.91 10.30 8.52
N ARG A 135 11.48 9.10 8.49
CA ARG A 135 12.75 8.84 7.82
C ARG A 135 12.60 8.70 6.30
N ASP A 136 11.64 7.89 5.86
CA ASP A 136 11.57 7.41 4.48
C ASP A 136 10.49 8.13 3.65
N TRP A 137 9.48 8.70 4.30
CA TRP A 137 8.34 9.34 3.65
C TRP A 137 8.23 10.84 3.92
N ASN A 138 9.28 11.46 4.41
CA ASN A 138 9.35 12.91 4.60
C ASN A 138 9.88 13.60 3.34
N PHE A 139 9.06 13.67 2.33
CA PHE A 139 9.44 14.20 1.02
C PHE A 139 9.66 15.72 1.07
N GLY A 140 10.88 16.12 0.75
CA GLY A 140 11.28 17.53 0.74
C GLY A 140 11.24 18.20 2.12
N GLY A 141 11.33 17.46 3.23
CA GLY A 141 11.32 18.00 4.58
C GLY A 141 9.98 18.60 5.02
N LYS A 142 8.87 18.23 4.37
CA LYS A 142 7.54 18.79 4.62
C LYS A 142 6.72 18.05 5.69
N GLY A 143 7.30 17.04 6.32
CA GLY A 143 6.63 16.13 7.25
C GLY A 143 6.28 14.81 6.61
N SER A 144 5.81 13.86 7.41
CA SER A 144 5.51 12.50 6.94
C SER A 144 4.32 12.48 5.98
N HIS A 145 4.50 11.87 4.82
CA HIS A 145 3.45 11.60 3.84
C HIS A 145 2.85 10.20 4.02
N TRP A 146 3.24 9.51 5.07
CA TRP A 146 2.80 8.15 5.36
C TRP A 146 2.61 7.93 6.86
N VAL A 147 1.53 7.24 7.23
CA VAL A 147 1.23 6.87 8.61
C VAL A 147 1.02 5.36 8.66
N PRO A 148 1.67 4.63 9.57
CA PRO A 148 1.50 3.20 9.68
C PRO A 148 0.06 2.88 10.10
N GLN A 149 -0.57 1.99 9.35
CA GLN A 149 -1.92 1.52 9.63
C GLN A 149 -1.92 0.07 10.09
N LEU A 150 -1.11 -0.75 9.44
CA LEU A 150 -1.04 -2.19 9.65
C LEU A 150 0.40 -2.65 9.40
N TRP A 151 0.84 -3.64 10.13
CA TRP A 151 2.11 -4.32 9.88
C TRP A 151 1.94 -5.82 10.04
N GLY A 152 2.81 -6.57 9.43
CA GLY A 152 2.86 -8.02 9.52
C GLY A 152 4.29 -8.52 9.40
N THR A 153 4.46 -9.81 9.64
CA THR A 153 5.71 -10.52 9.44
C THR A 153 5.62 -11.40 8.20
N GLU A 154 6.72 -11.51 7.50
CA GLU A 154 6.91 -12.54 6.50
C GLU A 154 7.71 -13.68 7.13
N SER A 155 7.23 -14.90 6.98
CA SER A 155 7.81 -16.07 7.63
C SER A 155 7.61 -17.32 6.79
N ILE A 156 8.36 -18.37 7.15
CA ILE A 156 8.15 -19.70 6.61
C ILE A 156 7.00 -20.34 7.38
N SER A 157 6.08 -20.94 6.64
CA SER A 157 5.06 -21.82 7.18
C SER A 157 5.24 -23.22 6.61
N TRP A 158 5.07 -24.24 7.42
CA TRP A 158 5.25 -25.62 6.99
C TRP A 158 4.20 -26.55 7.61
N ARG A 159 4.05 -27.71 6.99
CA ARG A 159 3.21 -28.78 7.51
C ARG A 159 4.03 -29.61 8.49
N THR A 160 3.68 -29.55 9.75
CA THR A 160 4.35 -30.29 10.84
C THR A 160 4.19 -31.81 10.74
N ASP A 161 3.19 -32.29 9.98
CA ASP A 161 2.99 -33.70 9.68
C ASP A 161 3.87 -34.22 8.51
N LYS A 162 4.55 -33.30 7.79
CA LYS A 162 5.41 -33.62 6.66
C LYS A 162 6.87 -33.33 6.90
N TRP A 163 7.14 -32.32 7.70
CA TRP A 163 8.50 -31.89 8.01
C TRP A 163 8.63 -31.46 9.46
N GLN A 164 9.65 -31.99 10.11
CA GLN A 164 10.06 -31.64 11.46
C GLN A 164 11.48 -31.08 11.35
N PRO A 165 11.64 -29.75 11.30
CA PRO A 165 12.97 -29.14 11.24
C PRO A 165 13.72 -29.36 12.55
N ASP A 166 15.02 -29.47 12.45
CA ASP A 166 15.90 -29.55 13.62
C ASP A 166 16.16 -28.15 14.16
N GLY A 167 15.21 -27.63 14.94
CA GLY A 167 15.17 -26.25 15.44
C GLY A 167 14.20 -25.34 14.70
N LEU A 168 14.44 -24.03 14.76
CA LEU A 168 13.61 -23.04 14.04
C LEU A 168 14.02 -22.99 12.57
N PRO A 169 13.07 -23.17 11.63
CA PRO A 169 13.38 -23.07 10.23
C PRO A 169 13.80 -21.65 9.83
N SER A 170 14.65 -21.58 8.83
CA SER A 170 15.16 -20.36 8.24
C SER A 170 14.82 -20.29 6.76
N PHE A 171 14.96 -19.11 6.15
CA PHE A 171 14.82 -19.01 4.68
C PHE A 171 15.81 -19.88 3.92
N GLY A 172 16.94 -20.29 4.55
CA GLY A 172 17.87 -21.24 3.98
C GLY A 172 17.25 -22.60 3.69
N ASP A 173 16.32 -23.05 4.51
CA ASP A 173 15.65 -24.35 4.34
C ASP A 173 14.83 -24.44 3.05
N ILE A 174 14.45 -23.29 2.47
CA ILE A 174 13.75 -23.24 1.19
C ILE A 174 14.72 -23.44 0.02
N TRP A 175 15.93 -22.90 0.16
CA TRP A 175 16.89 -22.83 -0.93
C TRP A 175 17.95 -23.94 -0.87
N GLU A 176 18.33 -24.37 0.32
CA GLU A 176 19.29 -25.46 0.48
C GLU A 176 18.58 -26.82 0.45
N PRO A 177 19.26 -27.86 0.00
CA PRO A 177 18.71 -29.22 0.01
C PRO A 177 18.31 -29.66 1.42
N ASN A 178 17.11 -30.22 1.54
CA ASN A 178 16.60 -30.81 2.78
C ASN A 178 16.24 -32.26 2.51
N PRO A 179 17.02 -33.23 3.01
CA PRO A 179 16.74 -34.64 2.75
C PRO A 179 15.33 -35.06 3.10
N GLY A 180 14.64 -35.67 2.16
CA GLY A 180 13.25 -36.14 2.32
C GLY A 180 12.15 -35.11 2.00
N ILE A 181 12.49 -33.85 1.75
CA ILE A 181 11.54 -32.81 1.35
C ILE A 181 12.02 -31.94 0.19
N ASP A 182 13.12 -32.33 -0.45
CA ASP A 182 13.62 -31.64 -1.63
C ASP A 182 12.55 -31.58 -2.72
N GLY A 183 12.40 -30.40 -3.33
CA GLY A 183 11.36 -30.14 -4.32
C GLY A 183 9.94 -30.04 -3.73
N ALA A 184 9.79 -29.85 -2.42
CA ALA A 184 8.49 -29.75 -1.76
C ALA A 184 8.09 -28.32 -1.38
N PHE A 185 8.97 -27.33 -1.61
CA PHE A 185 8.71 -25.94 -1.24
C PHE A 185 7.92 -25.19 -2.28
N MET A 186 7.09 -24.27 -1.80
CA MET A 186 6.42 -23.27 -2.63
C MET A 186 7.03 -21.90 -2.38
N MET A 187 7.30 -21.17 -3.44
CA MET A 187 7.70 -19.80 -3.35
C MET A 187 6.45 -18.89 -3.33
N GLY A 188 6.35 -18.08 -2.28
CA GLY A 188 5.36 -17.02 -2.21
C GLY A 188 5.74 -15.83 -3.10
N ARG A 189 5.66 -14.61 -2.56
CA ARG A 189 6.10 -13.42 -3.30
C ARG A 189 7.58 -13.45 -3.56
N THR A 190 7.96 -13.31 -4.83
CA THR A 190 9.36 -13.42 -5.27
C THR A 190 10.30 -12.51 -4.50
N TYR A 191 9.97 -11.22 -4.37
CA TYR A 191 10.86 -10.28 -3.70
C TYR A 191 11.04 -10.57 -2.21
N SER A 192 9.98 -10.96 -1.49
CA SER A 192 10.04 -11.30 -0.08
C SER A 192 10.91 -12.51 0.17
N MET A 193 10.70 -13.55 -0.64
CA MET A 193 11.45 -14.79 -0.54
C MET A 193 12.93 -14.59 -0.87
N MET A 194 13.22 -13.78 -1.89
CA MET A 194 14.60 -13.43 -2.25
C MET A 194 15.25 -12.53 -1.20
N THR A 195 14.50 -11.59 -0.61
CA THR A 195 14.99 -10.79 0.53
C THR A 195 15.34 -11.69 1.70
N GLY A 196 14.48 -12.63 2.06
CA GLY A 196 14.77 -13.62 3.09
C GLY A 196 16.01 -14.47 2.77
N CYS A 197 16.19 -14.86 1.51
CA CYS A 197 17.40 -15.52 1.04
C CYS A 197 18.65 -14.64 1.26
N GLY A 198 18.60 -13.37 0.87
CA GLY A 198 19.71 -12.43 1.04
C GLY A 198 20.09 -12.23 2.51
N ILE A 199 19.08 -12.07 3.40
CA ILE A 199 19.30 -11.97 4.84
C ILE A 199 19.94 -13.26 5.39
N TRP A 200 19.43 -14.43 4.96
CA TRP A 200 20.04 -15.72 5.33
C TRP A 200 21.47 -15.83 4.83
N MET A 201 21.74 -15.48 3.56
CA MET A 201 23.11 -15.48 3.00
C MET A 201 24.06 -14.58 3.79
N HIS A 202 23.58 -13.41 4.26
CA HIS A 202 24.35 -12.52 5.13
C HIS A 202 24.74 -13.22 6.44
N HIS A 203 23.78 -13.85 7.11
CA HIS A 203 24.02 -14.57 8.35
C HIS A 203 24.94 -15.80 8.17
N GLN A 204 25.02 -16.35 6.96
CA GLN A 204 25.97 -17.40 6.61
C GLN A 204 27.34 -16.85 6.18
N GLY A 205 27.56 -15.56 6.22
CA GLY A 205 28.80 -14.91 5.76
C GLY A 205 29.04 -15.01 4.26
N LYS A 206 28.02 -15.33 3.46
CA LYS A 206 28.13 -15.48 2.00
C LYS A 206 28.11 -14.12 1.26
N MET A 207 27.54 -13.10 1.88
CA MET A 207 27.45 -11.74 1.34
C MET A 207 27.16 -10.73 2.45
N ASP A 208 27.40 -9.44 2.19
CA ASP A 208 26.88 -8.34 3.02
C ASP A 208 25.57 -7.81 2.43
N PHE A 209 24.44 -8.36 2.86
CA PHE A 209 23.13 -7.96 2.38
C PHE A 209 22.82 -6.48 2.71
N TRP A 210 23.24 -6.00 3.90
CA TRP A 210 22.89 -4.67 4.36
C TRP A 210 23.60 -3.56 3.59
N SER A 211 24.74 -3.86 2.96
CA SER A 211 25.40 -2.89 2.05
C SER A 211 24.54 -2.52 0.84
N SER A 212 23.51 -3.30 0.54
CA SER A 212 22.53 -2.98 -0.51
C SER A 212 21.80 -1.63 -0.30
N TYR A 213 21.86 -1.09 0.90
CA TYR A 213 21.24 0.21 1.23
C TYR A 213 22.21 1.39 1.14
N ASN A 214 23.47 1.15 0.77
CA ASN A 214 24.48 2.21 0.67
C ASN A 214 24.34 3.02 -0.63
N ASP A 215 24.18 2.30 -1.75
CA ASP A 215 24.07 2.89 -3.09
C ASP A 215 23.42 1.90 -4.09
N GLU A 216 23.01 2.41 -5.25
CA GLU A 216 22.30 1.64 -6.27
C GLU A 216 23.18 0.53 -6.89
N ASP A 217 24.45 0.80 -7.14
CA ASP A 217 25.34 -0.16 -7.79
C ASP A 217 25.59 -1.36 -6.87
N THR A 218 25.85 -1.12 -5.59
CA THR A 218 26.01 -2.16 -4.57
C THR A 218 24.70 -2.94 -4.40
N MET A 219 23.56 -2.27 -4.36
CA MET A 219 22.25 -2.91 -4.31
C MET A 219 22.08 -3.84 -5.52
N ARG A 220 22.29 -3.36 -6.72
CA ARG A 220 22.15 -4.13 -7.96
C ARG A 220 23.01 -5.38 -7.95
N LYS A 221 24.30 -5.25 -7.62
CA LYS A 221 25.25 -6.37 -7.51
C LYS A 221 24.80 -7.42 -6.48
N ASN A 222 24.35 -6.97 -5.32
CA ASN A 222 23.85 -7.88 -4.28
C ASN A 222 22.60 -8.62 -4.75
N TRP A 223 21.67 -7.93 -5.40
CA TRP A 223 20.47 -8.56 -5.94
C TRP A 223 20.75 -9.52 -7.09
N GLU A 224 21.74 -9.26 -7.94
CA GLU A 224 22.22 -10.19 -8.94
C GLU A 224 22.76 -11.46 -8.26
N THR A 225 23.60 -11.32 -7.24
CA THR A 225 24.12 -12.45 -6.44
C THR A 225 23.01 -13.29 -5.82
N ILE A 226 22.00 -12.65 -5.22
CA ILE A 226 20.84 -13.35 -4.63
C ILE A 226 20.04 -14.06 -5.72
N THR A 227 19.83 -13.39 -6.84
CA THR A 227 19.07 -13.95 -7.98
C THR A 227 19.74 -15.19 -8.54
N ASP A 228 21.02 -15.13 -8.80
CA ASP A 228 21.81 -16.26 -9.33
C ASP A 228 21.78 -17.43 -8.36
N TYR A 229 21.92 -17.16 -7.07
CA TYR A 229 21.82 -18.18 -6.04
C TYR A 229 20.42 -18.83 -6.05
N CYS A 230 19.36 -18.04 -6.01
CA CYS A 230 17.98 -18.54 -6.05
C CYS A 230 17.69 -19.35 -7.32
N ILE A 231 18.19 -18.90 -8.48
CA ILE A 231 18.07 -19.64 -9.75
C ILE A 231 18.80 -20.99 -9.67
N SER A 232 19.99 -21.01 -9.08
CA SER A 232 20.76 -22.27 -8.93
C SER A 232 20.06 -23.30 -8.04
N LYS A 233 19.21 -22.84 -7.12
CA LYS A 233 18.48 -23.67 -6.14
C LYS A 233 17.00 -23.90 -6.50
N LYS A 234 16.54 -23.40 -7.64
CA LYS A 234 15.11 -23.48 -8.03
C LYS A 234 14.54 -24.90 -8.07
N GLY A 235 15.38 -25.93 -8.17
CA GLY A 235 14.96 -27.32 -8.12
C GLY A 235 14.29 -27.73 -6.80
N ASN A 236 14.53 -27.00 -5.72
CA ASN A 236 13.87 -27.22 -4.43
C ASN A 236 12.41 -26.73 -4.43
N LEU A 237 12.00 -25.97 -5.44
CA LEU A 237 10.68 -25.36 -5.53
C LEU A 237 9.78 -26.14 -6.47
N VAL A 238 8.60 -26.54 -5.99
CA VAL A 238 7.58 -27.23 -6.81
C VAL A 238 6.65 -26.23 -7.51
N LYS A 239 6.49 -25.03 -6.94
CA LYS A 239 5.52 -24.05 -7.46
C LYS A 239 5.92 -22.64 -7.06
N PHE A 240 5.60 -21.69 -7.95
CA PHE A 240 5.61 -20.27 -7.66
C PHE A 240 4.17 -19.79 -7.44
N CYS A 241 3.90 -19.11 -6.33
CA CYS A 241 2.60 -18.56 -6.00
C CYS A 241 2.69 -17.04 -5.97
N LEU A 242 1.90 -16.37 -6.80
CA LEU A 242 1.85 -14.90 -6.86
C LEU A 242 0.77 -14.32 -5.93
N VAL A 243 -0.09 -15.18 -5.36
CA VAL A 243 -1.19 -14.77 -4.50
C VAL A 243 -0.90 -15.18 -3.05
N PRO A 244 -1.10 -14.30 -2.07
CA PRO A 244 -0.68 -14.52 -0.67
C PRO A 244 -1.32 -15.72 0.03
N ILE A 245 -2.44 -16.24 -0.45
CA ILE A 245 -3.15 -17.32 0.24
C ILE A 245 -3.73 -18.29 -0.78
N LEU A 246 -3.06 -19.41 -0.97
CA LEU A 246 -3.73 -20.61 -1.44
C LEU A 246 -3.67 -21.64 -0.32
N ARG A 247 -4.75 -21.74 0.47
CA ARG A 247 -5.05 -22.95 1.21
C ARG A 247 -5.41 -24.04 0.20
N ASN A 248 -4.38 -24.65 -0.35
CA ASN A 248 -4.61 -25.89 -1.09
C ASN A 248 -4.43 -27.06 -0.12
N LYS A 249 -5.48 -27.83 0.05
CA LYS A 249 -5.47 -29.05 0.89
C LYS A 249 -4.43 -30.07 0.42
N ASP A 250 -3.98 -29.97 -0.81
CA ASP A 250 -3.07 -30.92 -1.46
C ASP A 250 -1.60 -30.44 -1.52
N SER A 251 -1.28 -29.24 -1.01
CA SER A 251 0.10 -28.75 -1.01
C SER A 251 0.91 -29.36 0.12
N HIS A 252 2.07 -29.88 -0.22
CA HIS A 252 2.95 -30.54 0.75
C HIS A 252 3.64 -29.56 1.70
N LEU A 253 3.94 -28.35 1.25
CA LEU A 253 4.52 -27.30 2.08
C LEU A 253 4.10 -25.93 1.57
N MET A 254 3.84 -25.00 2.47
CA MET A 254 3.41 -23.64 2.11
C MET A 254 4.32 -22.62 2.76
N VAL A 255 4.83 -21.69 1.97
CA VAL A 255 5.44 -20.46 2.46
C VAL A 255 4.41 -19.34 2.30
N LEU A 256 4.06 -18.71 3.40
CA LEU A 256 3.15 -17.57 3.43
C LEU A 256 3.97 -16.28 3.53
N SER A 257 3.63 -15.33 2.71
CA SER A 257 4.11 -13.94 2.80
C SER A 257 3.00 -13.04 3.29
#